data_399bc84ccfb2bcd871694958b7a18b76
#
_entry.id   399bc84ccfb2bcd871694958b7a18b76
#
_cell.length_a   1.000
_cell.length_b   1.000
_cell.length_c   1.000
_cell.angle_alpha   90.00
_cell.angle_beta   90.00
_cell.angle_gamma   90.00
#
_symmetry.space_group_name_H-M   'P 1'
#
loop_
_entity.id
_entity.type
_entity.pdbx_description
1 polymer ?
#
loop_
_entity_poly.entity_id
_entity_poly.type
_entity_poly.pdbx_seq_one_letter_code
_entity_poly.pdbx_strand_id
1 'polypeptide(L)'
;MTRPAVCLSIHDVMPETLAPVAALIARCRGHGWPPPTLLVVPGRDWDRAGIAQLQRWQADGHRLAGHGWRHAIDGFGGIKHRLHSALISRRVAEHLSLDAEGILALMGRCHDWFAQQGLTADGLYVPPAWALGAVPLRRLNEQPFSAVETLRGIYSCADGRWRYRGLLGYEAGNRFQKAALQISNAVNRRRAPAAGLRIGLHPRDA
;
A
#
# COMPACT_ATOMS: atom_id res chain seq x y z
N MET A 1 -5.18 -29.55 3.79
CA MET A 1 -4.37 -28.48 3.14
C MET A 1 -4.67 -27.16 3.85
N THR A 2 -3.69 -26.57 4.51
CA THR A 2 -3.84 -25.24 5.12
C THR A 2 -4.01 -24.18 4.03
N ARG A 3 -5.02 -23.30 4.17
CA ARG A 3 -5.20 -22.19 3.24
C ARG A 3 -3.96 -21.26 3.30
N PRO A 4 -3.44 -20.77 2.16
CA PRO A 4 -2.31 -19.85 2.18
C PRO A 4 -2.67 -18.57 2.92
N ALA A 5 -1.73 -18.02 3.68
CA ALA A 5 -1.93 -16.72 4.32
C ALA A 5 -2.04 -15.63 3.24
N VAL A 6 -3.13 -14.86 3.27
CA VAL A 6 -3.37 -13.76 2.33
C VAL A 6 -3.32 -12.44 3.08
N CYS A 7 -2.48 -11.52 2.60
CA CYS A 7 -2.48 -10.12 3.03
C CYS A 7 -3.23 -9.31 1.96
N LEU A 8 -4.36 -8.74 2.33
CA LEU A 8 -5.20 -7.92 1.46
C LEU A 8 -5.06 -6.46 1.87
N SER A 9 -4.74 -5.58 0.92
CA SER A 9 -4.67 -4.13 1.14
C SER A 9 -5.46 -3.36 0.09
N ILE A 10 -6.00 -2.20 0.47
CA ILE A 10 -6.56 -1.20 -0.43
C ILE A 10 -5.62 0.00 -0.39
N HIS A 11 -5.06 0.34 -1.54
CA HIS A 11 -4.13 1.43 -1.75
C HIS A 11 -4.84 2.76 -1.93
N ASP A 12 -4.09 3.86 -1.90
CA ASP A 12 -4.54 5.22 -2.24
C ASP A 12 -5.81 5.65 -1.48
N VAL A 13 -5.83 5.37 -0.17
CA VAL A 13 -6.92 5.84 0.70
C VAL A 13 -6.70 7.32 1.00
N MET A 14 -7.48 8.16 0.35
CA MET A 14 -7.43 9.62 0.36
C MET A 14 -8.84 10.20 0.45
N PRO A 15 -9.03 11.49 0.80
CA PRO A 15 -10.36 12.11 0.83
C PRO A 15 -11.17 11.89 -0.44
N GLU A 16 -10.52 12.07 -1.59
CA GLU A 16 -11.13 11.93 -2.92
C GLU A 16 -11.43 10.49 -3.34
N THR A 17 -10.90 9.49 -2.63
CA THR A 17 -11.09 8.07 -2.95
C THR A 17 -11.96 7.31 -1.95
N LEU A 18 -12.51 7.99 -0.93
CA LEU A 18 -13.30 7.34 0.13
C LEU A 18 -14.49 6.54 -0.40
N ALA A 19 -15.21 7.05 -1.41
CA ALA A 19 -16.37 6.37 -1.97
C ALA A 19 -15.99 5.06 -2.68
N PRO A 20 -15.04 5.01 -3.63
CA PRO A 20 -14.62 3.76 -4.24
C PRO A 20 -13.93 2.81 -3.23
N VAL A 21 -13.20 3.32 -2.22
CA VAL A 21 -12.66 2.48 -1.14
C VAL A 21 -13.78 1.79 -0.35
N ALA A 22 -14.84 2.52 0.00
CA ALA A 22 -16.02 1.95 0.67
C ALA A 22 -16.68 0.84 -0.17
N ALA A 23 -16.78 1.04 -1.50
CA ALA A 23 -17.31 0.02 -2.41
C ALA A 23 -16.45 -1.24 -2.43
N LEU A 24 -15.10 -1.11 -2.45
CA LEU A 24 -14.18 -2.24 -2.36
C LEU A 24 -14.30 -2.98 -1.02
N ILE A 25 -14.40 -2.27 0.09
CA ILE A 25 -14.62 -2.85 1.42
C ILE A 25 -15.92 -3.67 1.42
N ALA A 26 -17.01 -3.10 0.92
CA ALA A 26 -18.32 -3.78 0.84
C ALA A 26 -18.22 -5.05 -0.01
N ARG A 27 -17.53 -4.98 -1.17
CA ARG A 27 -17.31 -6.13 -2.05
C ARG A 27 -16.48 -7.23 -1.36
N CYS A 28 -15.39 -6.86 -0.68
CA CYS A 28 -14.58 -7.82 0.10
C CYS A 28 -15.41 -8.51 1.17
N ARG A 29 -16.22 -7.74 1.91
CA ARG A 29 -17.14 -8.28 2.93
C ARG A 29 -18.18 -9.22 2.32
N GLY A 30 -18.79 -8.86 1.17
CA GLY A 30 -19.78 -9.68 0.45
C GLY A 30 -19.20 -11.02 -0.01
N HIS A 31 -17.90 -11.11 -0.23
CA HIS A 31 -17.19 -12.35 -0.57
C HIS A 31 -16.60 -13.08 0.63
N GLY A 32 -16.89 -12.66 1.85
CA GLY A 32 -16.37 -13.28 3.08
C GLY A 32 -14.88 -13.11 3.30
N TRP A 33 -14.26 -12.08 2.71
CA TRP A 33 -12.86 -11.76 2.95
C TRP A 33 -12.69 -11.04 4.31
N PRO A 34 -11.55 -11.25 5.00
CA PRO A 34 -11.24 -10.48 6.20
C PRO A 34 -11.12 -8.98 5.85
N PRO A 35 -11.28 -8.08 6.84
CA PRO A 35 -11.10 -6.65 6.63
C PRO A 35 -9.74 -6.35 5.99
N PRO A 36 -9.68 -5.69 4.82
CA PRO A 36 -8.42 -5.29 4.20
C PRO A 36 -7.69 -4.23 5.03
N THR A 37 -6.35 -4.22 4.93
CA THR A 37 -5.54 -3.11 5.42
C THR A 37 -5.71 -1.91 4.51
N LEU A 38 -6.00 -0.74 5.06
CA LEU A 38 -6.21 0.51 4.32
C LEU A 38 -4.91 1.32 4.31
N LEU A 39 -4.37 1.56 3.12
CA LEU A 39 -3.12 2.29 2.95
C LEU A 39 -3.42 3.78 2.77
N VAL A 40 -3.29 4.52 3.87
CA VAL A 40 -3.70 5.92 3.98
C VAL A 40 -2.58 6.86 3.56
N VAL A 41 -2.95 7.92 2.83
CA VAL A 41 -2.06 9.01 2.40
C VAL A 41 -2.34 10.25 3.26
N PRO A 42 -1.54 10.54 4.31
CA PRO A 42 -1.85 11.57 5.31
C PRO A 42 -1.84 13.00 4.81
N GLY A 43 -0.92 13.37 3.93
CA GLY A 43 -0.70 14.75 3.49
C GLY A 43 -1.70 15.26 2.45
N ARG A 44 -2.92 14.74 2.47
CA ARG A 44 -4.05 15.20 1.67
C ARG A 44 -4.96 16.09 2.52
N ASP A 45 -5.92 16.78 1.90
CA ASP A 45 -6.82 17.72 2.57
C ASP A 45 -7.96 16.97 3.32
N TRP A 46 -7.59 16.30 4.41
CA TRP A 46 -8.51 15.55 5.24
C TRP A 46 -9.43 16.48 6.05
N ASP A 47 -10.71 16.43 5.79
CA ASP A 47 -11.73 17.08 6.61
C ASP A 47 -12.18 16.17 7.78
N ARG A 48 -13.02 16.74 8.66
CA ARG A 48 -13.56 15.98 9.81
C ARG A 48 -14.38 14.76 9.40
N ALA A 49 -15.09 14.83 8.27
CA ALA A 49 -15.93 13.73 7.80
C ALA A 49 -15.06 12.55 7.30
N GLY A 50 -13.98 12.84 6.59
CA GLY A 50 -13.01 11.86 6.13
C GLY A 50 -12.28 11.20 7.30
N ILE A 51 -11.83 11.97 8.29
CA ILE A 51 -11.22 11.40 9.52
C ILE A 51 -12.21 10.51 10.26
N ALA A 52 -13.46 10.97 10.45
CA ALA A 52 -14.50 10.17 11.09
C ALA A 52 -14.78 8.87 10.30
N GLN A 53 -14.64 8.88 8.96
CA GLN A 53 -14.74 7.65 8.17
C GLN A 53 -13.61 6.68 8.42
N LEU A 54 -12.36 7.16 8.52
CA LEU A 54 -11.21 6.31 8.89
C LEU A 54 -11.40 5.71 10.30
N GLN A 55 -11.87 6.50 11.26
CA GLN A 55 -12.16 6.03 12.62
C GLN A 55 -13.23 4.93 12.63
N ARG A 56 -14.31 5.09 11.85
CA ARG A 56 -15.33 4.03 11.68
C ARG A 56 -14.74 2.76 11.10
N TRP A 57 -13.96 2.85 10.03
CA TRP A 57 -13.31 1.68 9.43
C TRP A 57 -12.34 0.99 10.41
N GLN A 58 -11.60 1.78 11.19
CA GLN A 58 -10.72 1.20 12.22
C GLN A 58 -11.53 0.50 13.32
N ALA A 59 -12.65 1.06 13.76
CA ALA A 59 -13.57 0.42 14.70
C ALA A 59 -14.22 -0.85 14.13
N ASP A 60 -14.45 -0.90 12.81
CA ASP A 60 -14.92 -2.08 12.08
C ASP A 60 -13.83 -3.17 11.89
N GLY A 61 -12.62 -2.96 12.41
CA GLY A 61 -11.53 -3.91 12.38
C GLY A 61 -10.55 -3.77 11.21
N HIS A 62 -10.67 -2.70 10.41
CA HIS A 62 -9.67 -2.39 9.39
C HIS A 62 -8.39 -1.84 10.02
N ARG A 63 -7.24 -2.32 9.56
CA ARG A 63 -5.93 -1.78 9.95
C ARG A 63 -5.61 -0.60 9.03
N LEU A 64 -5.09 0.50 9.61
CA LEU A 64 -4.68 1.69 8.86
C LEU A 64 -3.16 1.73 8.77
N ALA A 65 -2.59 1.66 7.57
CA ALA A 65 -1.16 1.65 7.33
C ALA A 65 -0.71 2.88 6.53
N GLY A 66 0.54 3.29 6.70
CA GLY A 66 1.09 4.45 6.00
C GLY A 66 1.37 4.17 4.51
N HIS A 67 1.08 5.17 3.64
CA HIS A 67 1.27 5.07 2.20
C HIS A 67 1.86 6.36 1.59
N GLY A 68 3.08 6.71 1.98
CA GLY A 68 3.69 7.98 1.62
C GLY A 68 3.12 9.16 2.40
N TRP A 69 3.33 10.37 1.89
CA TRP A 69 2.78 11.59 2.47
C TRP A 69 1.75 12.27 1.55
N ARG A 70 2.11 12.60 0.33
CA ARG A 70 1.22 13.30 -0.61
C ARG A 70 0.77 12.46 -1.78
N HIS A 71 1.48 11.40 -2.12
CA HIS A 71 1.20 10.52 -3.26
C HIS A 71 0.57 11.30 -4.42
N ALA A 72 1.38 12.09 -5.14
CA ALA A 72 0.90 12.96 -6.20
C ALA A 72 0.33 12.11 -7.37
N ILE A 73 -0.97 11.89 -7.35
CA ILE A 73 -1.71 11.38 -8.51
C ILE A 73 -2.15 12.63 -9.29
N ASP A 74 -1.44 12.96 -10.36
CA ASP A 74 -1.91 13.97 -11.30
C ASP A 74 -3.18 13.43 -11.98
N GLY A 75 -4.34 13.78 -11.42
CA GLY A 75 -5.68 13.63 -12.00
C GLY A 75 -6.13 12.21 -12.37
N PHE A 76 -7.40 11.90 -12.19
CA PHE A 76 -8.06 10.64 -12.58
C PHE A 76 -7.99 10.26 -14.08
N GLY A 77 -7.30 11.04 -14.91
CA GLY A 77 -7.15 10.84 -16.35
C GLY A 77 -5.78 10.40 -16.86
N GLY A 78 -4.72 10.36 -16.01
CA GLY A 78 -3.33 10.36 -16.47
C GLY A 78 -2.53 9.06 -16.38
N ILE A 79 -3.03 7.97 -15.81
CA ILE A 79 -2.21 6.75 -15.54
C ILE A 79 -2.20 5.75 -16.71
N LYS A 80 -2.57 6.13 -17.92
CA LYS A 80 -2.61 5.17 -19.06
C LYS A 80 -1.24 4.68 -19.53
N HIS A 81 -0.09 5.16 -19.03
CA HIS A 81 1.21 4.87 -19.67
C HIS A 81 2.38 4.42 -18.78
N ARG A 82 2.20 4.01 -17.51
CA ARG A 82 3.36 3.98 -16.60
C ARG A 82 3.72 2.70 -15.86
N LEU A 83 3.34 1.53 -16.37
CA LEU A 83 3.92 0.27 -15.87
C LEU A 83 5.00 -0.31 -16.80
N HIS A 84 5.59 0.49 -17.65
CA HIS A 84 6.53 -0.04 -18.67
C HIS A 84 7.91 0.61 -18.69
N SER A 85 8.37 1.11 -17.59
CA SER A 85 9.81 1.29 -17.46
C SER A 85 10.21 1.26 -15.99
N ALA A 86 11.41 0.82 -15.72
CA ALA A 86 12.12 1.03 -14.46
C ALA A 86 12.27 2.53 -14.09
N LEU A 87 11.57 3.40 -14.79
CA LEU A 87 11.32 4.81 -14.59
C LEU A 87 9.90 5.00 -14.06
N ILE A 88 9.65 4.49 -12.85
CA ILE A 88 8.57 5.02 -12.02
C ILE A 88 8.81 6.52 -11.96
N SER A 89 7.93 7.29 -12.57
CA SER A 89 8.07 8.74 -12.63
C SER A 89 8.33 9.28 -11.23
N ARG A 90 9.38 10.11 -11.07
CA ARG A 90 9.70 10.83 -9.82
C ARG A 90 8.49 11.57 -9.21
N ARG A 91 7.44 11.81 -9.99
CA ARG A 91 6.18 12.42 -9.58
C ARG A 91 5.21 11.46 -8.89
N VAL A 92 5.31 10.15 -9.11
CA VAL A 92 4.41 9.14 -8.51
C VAL A 92 5.03 8.48 -7.28
N ALA A 93 6.36 8.33 -7.25
CA ALA A 93 7.07 7.75 -6.12
C ALA A 93 7.80 8.84 -5.36
N GLU A 94 7.13 9.46 -4.42
CA GLU A 94 7.61 10.53 -3.55
C GLU A 94 9.00 10.23 -2.96
N HIS A 95 9.23 8.97 -2.56
CA HIS A 95 10.49 8.50 -2.01
C HIS A 95 11.69 8.60 -2.98
N LEU A 96 11.46 8.55 -4.30
CA LEU A 96 12.56 8.60 -5.29
C LEU A 96 13.17 10.00 -5.45
N SER A 97 12.52 11.03 -4.91
CA SER A 97 13.02 12.40 -4.90
C SER A 97 13.74 12.79 -3.62
N LEU A 98 13.76 11.89 -2.61
CA LEU A 98 14.31 12.14 -1.28
C LEU A 98 15.60 11.32 -1.06
N ASP A 99 16.49 11.87 -0.24
CA ASP A 99 17.58 11.11 0.36
C ASP A 99 17.10 10.25 1.53
N ALA A 100 18.01 9.51 2.15
CA ALA A 100 17.67 8.61 3.24
C ALA A 100 17.05 9.33 4.44
N GLU A 101 17.56 10.50 4.81
CA GLU A 101 17.01 11.30 5.92
C GLU A 101 15.61 11.79 5.61
N GLY A 102 15.39 12.31 4.40
CA GLY A 102 14.08 12.76 3.94
C GLY A 102 13.03 11.63 3.94
N ILE A 103 13.42 10.41 3.56
CA ILE A 103 12.53 9.24 3.58
C ILE A 103 12.17 8.87 5.02
N LEU A 104 13.16 8.78 5.92
CA LEU A 104 12.91 8.44 7.33
C LEU A 104 12.04 9.50 8.01
N ALA A 105 12.33 10.78 7.78
CA ALA A 105 11.52 11.89 8.29
C ALA A 105 10.08 11.87 7.76
N LEU A 106 9.89 11.53 6.47
CA LEU A 106 8.56 11.37 5.87
C LEU A 106 7.79 10.23 6.52
N MET A 107 8.44 9.08 6.76
CA MET A 107 7.82 7.93 7.43
C MET A 107 7.42 8.28 8.87
N GLY A 108 8.29 8.97 9.62
CA GLY A 108 7.97 9.47 10.96
C GLY A 108 6.76 10.39 10.96
N ARG A 109 6.76 11.41 10.09
CA ARG A 109 5.63 12.34 9.94
C ARG A 109 4.33 11.63 9.55
N CYS A 110 4.42 10.62 8.66
CA CYS A 110 3.27 9.81 8.29
C CYS A 110 2.67 9.08 9.51
N HIS A 111 3.52 8.49 10.34
CA HIS A 111 3.09 7.79 11.54
C HIS A 111 2.46 8.73 12.57
N ASP A 112 3.09 9.87 12.84
CA ASP A 112 2.63 10.86 13.82
C ASP A 112 1.27 11.44 13.47
N TRP A 113 0.99 11.59 12.17
CA TRP A 113 -0.30 12.08 11.70
C TRP A 113 -1.47 11.20 12.19
N PHE A 114 -1.32 9.87 12.20
CA PHE A 114 -2.38 8.98 12.71
C PHE A 114 -2.73 9.34 14.16
N ALA A 115 -1.73 9.46 15.01
CA ALA A 115 -1.94 9.81 16.42
C ALA A 115 -2.60 11.20 16.59
N GLN A 116 -2.17 12.18 15.77
CA GLN A 116 -2.76 13.54 15.76
C GLN A 116 -4.23 13.54 15.36
N GLN A 117 -4.69 12.55 14.56
CA GLN A 117 -6.08 12.39 14.16
C GLN A 117 -6.88 11.42 15.08
N GLY A 118 -6.31 11.00 16.20
CA GLY A 118 -6.94 10.01 17.08
C GLY A 118 -7.10 8.64 16.43
N LEU A 119 -6.20 8.28 15.51
CA LEU A 119 -6.13 7.01 14.83
C LEU A 119 -4.92 6.20 15.30
N THR A 120 -4.98 4.89 15.17
CA THR A 120 -3.83 4.01 15.44
C THR A 120 -3.22 3.56 14.11
N ALA A 121 -1.95 3.92 13.89
CA ALA A 121 -1.21 3.39 12.76
C ALA A 121 -0.92 1.89 12.93
N ASP A 122 -1.12 1.11 11.88
CA ASP A 122 -0.57 -0.24 11.82
C ASP A 122 0.97 -0.18 11.74
N GLY A 123 1.64 -1.23 12.20
CA GLY A 123 3.08 -1.35 12.07
C GLY A 123 3.60 -1.50 10.63
N LEU A 124 2.71 -1.59 9.63
CA LEU A 124 3.06 -1.70 8.23
C LEU A 124 3.16 -0.33 7.56
N TYR A 125 4.20 -0.15 6.74
CA TYR A 125 4.34 0.94 5.80
C TYR A 125 4.51 0.41 4.37
N VAL A 126 3.78 0.96 3.43
CA VAL A 126 3.90 0.63 2.00
C VAL A 126 4.25 1.90 1.24
N PRO A 127 5.50 2.04 0.75
CA PRO A 127 5.86 3.22 -0.03
C PRO A 127 5.06 3.27 -1.34
N PRO A 128 4.70 4.48 -1.82
CA PRO A 128 4.06 4.64 -3.12
C PRO A 128 4.76 3.87 -4.21
N ALA A 129 4.00 3.16 -5.04
CA ALA A 129 4.50 2.26 -6.10
C ALA A 129 5.47 1.18 -5.58
N TRP A 130 5.44 0.84 -4.29
CA TRP A 130 6.39 -0.07 -3.61
C TRP A 130 7.86 0.35 -3.73
N ALA A 131 8.13 1.62 -4.07
CA ALA A 131 9.46 2.17 -4.30
C ALA A 131 10.01 2.79 -3.02
N LEU A 132 10.88 2.06 -2.31
CA LEU A 132 11.46 2.49 -1.04
C LEU A 132 12.42 3.68 -1.17
N GLY A 133 13.03 3.88 -2.35
CA GLY A 133 13.99 4.96 -2.58
C GLY A 133 15.39 4.65 -2.03
N ALA A 134 16.15 5.68 -1.71
CA ALA A 134 17.58 5.58 -1.38
C ALA A 134 17.90 5.18 0.07
N VAL A 135 16.87 4.86 0.89
CA VAL A 135 17.12 4.50 2.30
C VAL A 135 17.72 3.09 2.42
N PRO A 136 18.88 2.92 3.07
CA PRO A 136 19.44 1.60 3.33
C PRO A 136 18.55 0.81 4.28
N LEU A 137 18.33 -0.49 3.99
CA LEU A 137 17.46 -1.35 4.81
C LEU A 137 17.83 -1.37 6.29
N ARG A 138 19.13 -1.31 6.63
CA ARG A 138 19.61 -1.29 8.03
C ARG A 138 19.15 -0.06 8.81
N ARG A 139 18.77 1.02 8.11
CA ARG A 139 18.28 2.26 8.73
C ARG A 139 16.76 2.27 8.92
N LEU A 140 16.05 1.27 8.44
CA LEU A 140 14.59 1.19 8.59
C LEU A 140 14.15 0.91 10.04
N ASN A 141 15.06 0.62 10.96
CA ASN A 141 14.77 0.59 12.39
C ASN A 141 14.75 1.97 13.06
N GLU A 142 15.16 3.03 12.35
CA GLU A 142 15.18 4.43 12.84
C GLU A 142 13.80 5.12 12.68
N GLN A 143 12.85 4.47 12.02
CA GLN A 143 11.50 4.98 11.81
C GLN A 143 10.46 4.12 12.56
N PRO A 144 9.25 4.63 12.85
CA PRO A 144 8.31 3.99 13.79
C PRO A 144 7.58 2.74 13.28
N PHE A 145 7.54 2.47 11.97
CA PHE A 145 6.88 1.29 11.44
C PHE A 145 7.72 0.03 11.64
N SER A 146 7.10 -1.07 12.04
CA SER A 146 7.78 -2.35 12.30
C SER A 146 8.04 -3.17 11.04
N ALA A 147 7.37 -2.87 9.93
CA ALA A 147 7.51 -3.57 8.66
C ALA A 147 7.33 -2.62 7.47
N VAL A 148 8.09 -2.89 6.40
CA VAL A 148 7.98 -2.15 5.13
C VAL A 148 7.71 -3.12 3.99
N GLU A 149 6.64 -2.88 3.24
CA GLU A 149 6.30 -3.68 2.06
C GLU A 149 6.87 -3.04 0.80
N THR A 150 7.54 -3.85 -0.02
CA THR A 150 8.03 -3.48 -1.35
C THR A 150 7.61 -4.52 -2.38
N LEU A 151 7.94 -4.35 -3.66
CA LEU A 151 7.72 -5.38 -4.68
C LEU A 151 8.38 -6.72 -4.31
N ARG A 152 9.54 -6.70 -3.63
CA ARG A 152 10.27 -7.89 -3.22
C ARG A 152 9.54 -8.71 -2.15
N GLY A 153 8.80 -8.05 -1.26
CA GLY A 153 8.16 -8.69 -0.11
C GLY A 153 7.94 -7.71 1.02
N ILE A 154 7.76 -8.26 2.22
CA ILE A 154 7.65 -7.51 3.47
C ILE A 154 8.97 -7.63 4.23
N TYR A 155 9.62 -6.51 4.46
CA TYR A 155 10.83 -6.42 5.29
C TYR A 155 10.42 -6.12 6.73
N SER A 156 10.89 -6.93 7.67
CA SER A 156 10.72 -6.67 9.11
C SER A 156 11.86 -5.78 9.61
N CYS A 157 11.52 -4.63 10.15
CA CYS A 157 12.51 -3.67 10.65
C CYS A 157 13.14 -4.14 11.97
N ALA A 158 12.44 -4.99 12.74
CA ALA A 158 12.91 -5.49 14.03
C ALA A 158 14.02 -6.54 13.90
N ASP A 159 13.91 -7.48 12.95
CA ASP A 159 14.85 -8.60 12.79
C ASP A 159 15.66 -8.57 11.49
N GLY A 160 15.43 -7.56 10.64
CA GLY A 160 16.13 -7.40 9.37
C GLY A 160 15.81 -8.48 8.33
N ARG A 161 14.70 -9.20 8.48
CA ARG A 161 14.36 -10.35 7.64
C ARG A 161 13.30 -10.02 6.61
N TRP A 162 13.45 -10.62 5.43
CA TRP A 162 12.44 -10.57 4.38
C TRP A 162 11.45 -11.73 4.52
N ARG A 163 10.17 -11.40 4.40
CA ARG A 163 9.08 -12.36 4.21
C ARG A 163 8.59 -12.24 2.78
N TYR A 164 9.03 -13.20 1.96
CA TYR A 164 8.68 -13.23 0.55
C TYR A 164 7.26 -13.77 0.38
N ARG A 165 6.39 -12.92 -0.15
CA ARG A 165 5.01 -13.30 -0.51
C ARG A 165 4.72 -12.76 -1.90
N GLY A 166 4.17 -13.62 -2.78
CA GLY A 166 3.82 -13.22 -4.14
C GLY A 166 2.81 -12.09 -4.13
N LEU A 167 3.04 -11.04 -4.92
CA LEU A 167 2.09 -9.95 -5.12
C LEU A 167 1.16 -10.29 -6.28
N LEU A 168 -0.14 -10.21 -6.07
CA LEU A 168 -1.14 -10.23 -7.13
C LEU A 168 -1.58 -8.78 -7.38
N GLY A 169 -1.37 -8.33 -8.62
CA GLY A 169 -1.84 -7.04 -9.09
C GLY A 169 -2.87 -7.22 -10.20
N TYR A 170 -3.74 -6.23 -10.39
CA TYR A 170 -4.82 -6.27 -11.38
C TYR A 170 -4.79 -5.08 -12.33
N GLU A 171 -4.04 -4.03 -12.00
CA GLU A 171 -3.93 -2.84 -12.81
C GLU A 171 -2.92 -3.01 -13.95
N ALA A 172 -3.37 -2.88 -15.20
CA ALA A 172 -2.53 -2.93 -16.39
C ALA A 172 -2.93 -1.84 -17.38
N GLY A 173 -1.97 -1.05 -17.84
CA GLY A 173 -2.18 0.07 -18.75
C GLY A 173 -2.31 -0.35 -20.23
N ASN A 174 -1.85 -1.56 -20.61
CA ASN A 174 -1.93 -2.07 -21.99
C ASN A 174 -1.97 -3.61 -22.03
N ARG A 175 -2.20 -4.17 -23.25
CA ARG A 175 -2.35 -5.62 -23.45
C ARG A 175 -1.11 -6.43 -23.06
N PHE A 176 0.09 -5.91 -23.31
CA PHE A 176 1.34 -6.58 -22.95
C PHE A 176 1.56 -6.62 -21.45
N GLN A 177 1.29 -5.52 -20.77
CA GLN A 177 1.32 -5.45 -19.30
C GLN A 177 0.29 -6.39 -18.68
N LYS A 178 -0.91 -6.46 -19.26
CA LYS A 178 -1.95 -7.39 -18.81
C LYS A 178 -1.47 -8.84 -18.92
N ALA A 179 -0.87 -9.22 -20.05
CA ALA A 179 -0.33 -10.57 -20.25
C ALA A 179 0.82 -10.87 -19.26
N ALA A 180 1.78 -9.96 -19.10
CA ALA A 180 2.87 -10.11 -18.16
C ALA A 180 2.36 -10.23 -16.70
N LEU A 181 1.37 -9.42 -16.34
CA LEU A 181 0.75 -9.46 -15.02
C LEU A 181 -0.01 -10.79 -14.78
N GLN A 182 -0.72 -11.30 -15.79
CA GLN A 182 -1.39 -12.60 -15.72
C GLN A 182 -0.39 -13.74 -15.50
N ILE A 183 0.75 -13.73 -16.20
CA ILE A 183 1.83 -14.71 -16.01
C ILE A 183 2.42 -14.61 -14.59
N SER A 184 2.75 -13.39 -14.15
CA SER A 184 3.24 -13.13 -12.79
C SER A 184 2.25 -13.62 -11.74
N ASN A 185 0.97 -13.29 -11.89
CA ASN A 185 -0.09 -13.74 -11.00
C ASN A 185 -0.24 -15.26 -10.98
N ALA A 186 -0.12 -15.93 -12.12
CA ALA A 186 -0.17 -17.39 -12.22
C ALA A 186 0.99 -18.05 -11.47
N VAL A 187 2.23 -17.54 -11.66
CA VAL A 187 3.42 -18.02 -10.94
C VAL A 187 3.27 -17.79 -9.43
N ASN A 188 2.85 -16.60 -9.01
CA ASN A 188 2.69 -16.27 -7.60
C ASN A 188 1.60 -17.11 -6.93
N ARG A 189 0.49 -17.37 -7.61
CA ARG A 189 -0.56 -18.28 -7.11
C ARG A 189 -0.06 -19.71 -6.92
N ARG A 190 0.77 -20.22 -7.84
CA ARG A 190 1.36 -21.57 -7.69
C ARG A 190 2.31 -21.66 -6.49
N ARG A 191 3.00 -20.57 -6.16
CA ARG A 191 3.91 -20.50 -4.99
C ARG A 191 3.19 -20.18 -3.67
N ALA A 192 1.95 -19.74 -3.71
CA ALA A 192 1.16 -19.31 -2.56
C ALA A 192 1.05 -20.32 -1.42
N PRO A 193 0.89 -21.62 -1.64
CA PRO A 193 0.77 -22.61 -0.57
C PRO A 193 1.95 -22.59 0.40
N ALA A 194 3.16 -22.32 -0.09
CA ALA A 194 4.37 -22.27 0.74
C ALA A 194 4.70 -20.88 1.28
N ALA A 195 4.40 -19.82 0.50
CA ALA A 195 4.87 -18.47 0.79
C ALA A 195 3.76 -17.49 1.21
N GLY A 196 2.50 -17.80 0.94
CA GLY A 196 1.38 -16.87 1.05
C GLY A 196 1.31 -15.87 -0.10
N LEU A 197 0.29 -14.99 -0.06
CA LEU A 197 0.00 -14.00 -1.09
C LEU A 197 -0.20 -12.62 -0.49
N ARG A 198 0.11 -11.59 -1.29
CA ARG A 198 -0.32 -10.20 -1.10
C ARG A 198 -1.24 -9.82 -2.25
N ILE A 199 -2.31 -9.13 -1.94
CA ILE A 199 -3.26 -8.62 -2.93
C ILE A 199 -3.41 -7.13 -2.67
N GLY A 200 -2.96 -6.32 -3.62
CA GLY A 200 -3.17 -4.87 -3.62
C GLY A 200 -4.35 -4.51 -4.52
N LEU A 201 -5.37 -3.88 -3.95
CA LEU A 201 -6.50 -3.30 -4.67
C LEU A 201 -6.34 -1.77 -4.72
N HIS A 202 -6.81 -1.16 -5.78
CA HIS A 202 -6.82 0.30 -5.93
C HIS A 202 -8.25 0.79 -6.11
N PRO A 203 -8.55 2.07 -5.79
CA PRO A 203 -9.90 2.64 -5.94
C PRO A 203 -10.54 2.45 -7.31
N ARG A 204 -9.75 2.22 -8.35
CA ARG A 204 -10.22 1.93 -9.72
C ARG A 204 -10.71 0.51 -9.93
N ASP A 205 -10.43 -0.39 -9.00
CA ASP A 205 -10.90 -1.79 -9.04
C ASP A 205 -12.32 -1.93 -8.46
N ALA A 206 -12.93 -0.80 -8.04
CA ALA A 206 -14.26 -0.73 -7.42
C ALA A 206 -15.41 -1.03 -8.39
#